data_efc778006da2c6ee02645bb5e3c173c3
#
_entry.id   efc778006da2c6ee02645bb5e3c173c3
#
_cell.length_a   1.000
_cell.length_b   1.000
_cell.length_c   1.000
_cell.angle_alpha   90.00
_cell.angle_beta   90.00
_cell.angle_gamma   90.00
#
_symmetry.space_group_name_H-M   'P 1'
#
loop_
_entity.id
_entity.type
_entity.pdbx_description
1 polymer ?
#
loop_
_entity_poly.entity_id
_entity_poly.type
_entity_poly.pdbx_seq_one_letter_code
_entity_poly.pdbx_strand_id
1 'polypeptide(L)'
;KDPTKTERIGAVGEQAFHILTGLSIDVEVKSRGNKFDFLLRTDEKDLKIEIGTQNYQYYEALRLDRKGTHHYRKAREKQSDPLKPLQADIYVFGLTDQFDGDIAQVIFEGWITVEDFRKHCFVDKALRGTHDNYYIHKSHLKDMLQFLWQYRNFLDLSRTGLF
;
A
#
# COMPACT_ATOMS: atom_id res chain seq x y z
N LYS A 1 12.65 7.52 20.37
CA LYS A 1 13.18 6.44 19.53
C LYS A 1 13.09 6.83 18.05
N ASP A 2 14.22 6.80 17.38
CA ASP A 2 14.24 7.08 15.95
C ASP A 2 13.49 5.99 15.15
N PRO A 3 12.71 6.35 14.14
CA PRO A 3 12.02 5.38 13.32
C PRO A 3 13.01 4.52 12.52
N THR A 4 12.67 3.25 12.34
CA THR A 4 13.45 2.36 11.48
C THR A 4 13.36 2.79 10.01
N LYS A 5 14.28 2.28 9.16
CA LYS A 5 14.23 2.53 7.72
C LYS A 5 12.90 2.08 7.10
N THR A 6 12.38 0.93 7.53
CA THR A 6 11.10 0.39 7.06
C THR A 6 9.92 1.29 7.44
N GLU A 7 9.91 1.79 8.68
CA GLU A 7 8.89 2.72 9.15
C GLU A 7 8.90 4.03 8.36
N ARG A 8 10.09 4.54 8.03
CA ARG A 8 10.24 5.75 7.20
C ARG A 8 9.69 5.54 5.79
N ILE A 9 9.99 4.41 5.17
CA ILE A 9 9.49 4.06 3.83
C ILE A 9 7.96 4.02 3.83
N GLY A 10 7.36 3.38 4.84
CA GLY A 10 5.91 3.34 5.00
C GLY A 10 5.29 4.73 5.16
N ALA A 11 5.85 5.54 6.07
CA ALA A 11 5.37 6.90 6.33
C ALA A 11 5.42 7.80 5.09
N VAL A 12 6.44 7.62 4.26
CA VAL A 12 6.59 8.38 3.01
C VAL A 12 5.54 8.01 1.98
N GLY A 13 5.25 6.72 1.84
CA GLY A 13 4.16 6.28 0.96
C GLY A 13 2.83 6.85 1.38
N GLU A 14 2.54 6.85 2.67
CA GLU A 14 1.32 7.46 3.22
C GLU A 14 1.27 8.97 2.97
N GLN A 15 2.37 9.68 3.21
CA GLN A 15 2.44 11.11 2.97
C GLN A 15 2.24 11.45 1.48
N ALA A 16 2.85 10.69 0.60
CA ALA A 16 2.68 10.85 -0.84
C ALA A 16 1.22 10.62 -1.27
N PHE A 17 0.57 9.62 -0.72
CA PHE A 17 -0.84 9.34 -1.00
C PHE A 17 -1.77 10.45 -0.48
N HIS A 18 -1.47 10.99 0.71
CA HIS A 18 -2.17 12.15 1.24
C HIS A 18 -2.07 13.35 0.29
N ILE A 19 -0.87 13.66 -0.20
CA ILE A 19 -0.65 14.77 -1.14
C ILE A 19 -1.41 14.53 -2.44
N LEU A 20 -1.36 13.30 -2.95
CA LEU A 20 -2.00 12.94 -4.23
C LEU A 20 -3.52 13.02 -4.17
N THR A 21 -4.12 12.61 -3.07
CA THR A 21 -5.58 12.40 -2.97
C THR A 21 -6.31 13.43 -2.12
N GLY A 22 -5.59 14.17 -1.27
CA GLY A 22 -6.17 15.04 -0.27
C GLY A 22 -6.80 14.31 0.92
N LEU A 23 -6.76 12.97 0.96
CA LEU A 23 -7.26 12.20 2.10
C LEU A 23 -6.38 12.41 3.31
N SER A 24 -7.01 12.59 4.48
CA SER A 24 -6.29 12.84 5.72
C SER A 24 -5.70 11.58 6.30
N ILE A 25 -4.48 11.71 6.83
CA ILE A 25 -3.90 10.68 7.70
C ILE A 25 -4.57 10.81 9.06
N ASP A 26 -5.43 9.84 9.41
CA ASP A 26 -6.12 9.86 10.68
C ASP A 26 -5.28 9.18 11.76
N VAL A 27 -4.63 9.99 12.58
CA VAL A 27 -3.76 9.53 13.67
C VAL A 27 -4.56 8.78 14.75
N GLU A 28 -5.81 9.17 15.01
CA GLU A 28 -6.66 8.48 15.98
C GLU A 28 -7.05 7.09 15.49
N VAL A 29 -7.38 6.96 14.22
CA VAL A 29 -7.67 5.67 13.59
C VAL A 29 -6.47 4.73 13.74
N LYS A 30 -5.26 5.22 13.52
CA LYS A 30 -4.03 4.44 13.69
C LYS A 30 -3.77 4.05 15.14
N SER A 31 -4.00 4.96 16.08
CA SER A 31 -3.76 4.70 17.51
C SER A 31 -4.68 3.64 18.10
N ARG A 32 -5.84 3.41 17.50
CA ARG A 32 -6.81 2.38 17.91
C ARG A 32 -6.49 0.99 17.36
N GLY A 33 -5.35 0.80 16.71
CA GLY A 33 -4.93 -0.47 16.12
C GLY A 33 -5.69 -0.84 14.85
N ASN A 34 -6.33 0.12 14.21
CA ASN A 34 -6.96 -0.09 12.91
C ASN A 34 -5.93 -0.46 11.85
N LYS A 35 -6.24 -1.48 11.06
CA LYS A 35 -5.34 -2.05 10.06
C LYS A 35 -5.56 -1.44 8.68
N PHE A 36 -5.70 -0.12 8.63
CA PHE A 36 -5.79 0.64 7.38
C PHE A 36 -5.23 2.05 7.60
N ASP A 37 -4.79 2.68 6.51
CA ASP A 37 -4.11 3.97 6.56
C ASP A 37 -5.05 5.16 6.27
N PHE A 38 -6.03 4.97 5.40
CA PHE A 38 -6.94 6.01 4.97
C PHE A 38 -8.38 5.51 4.91
N LEU A 39 -9.30 6.43 5.13
CA LEU A 39 -10.73 6.20 4.94
C LEU A 39 -11.24 7.09 3.80
N LEU A 40 -11.74 6.47 2.75
CA LEU A 40 -12.39 7.16 1.64
C LEU A 40 -13.90 7.08 1.80
N ARG A 41 -14.52 8.20 2.06
CA ARG A 41 -15.99 8.30 2.23
C ARG A 41 -16.64 8.59 0.89
N THR A 42 -17.43 7.63 0.40
CA THR A 42 -18.23 7.79 -0.80
C THR A 42 -19.72 7.89 -0.43
N ASP A 43 -20.58 8.17 -1.41
CA ASP A 43 -22.02 8.23 -1.19
C ASP A 43 -22.63 6.88 -0.79
N GLU A 44 -22.00 5.79 -1.19
CA GLU A 44 -22.50 4.44 -0.94
C GLU A 44 -21.96 3.84 0.34
N LYS A 45 -20.65 4.00 0.58
CA LYS A 45 -19.96 3.38 1.73
C LYS A 45 -18.61 4.02 2.00
N ASP A 46 -18.08 3.75 3.17
CA ASP A 46 -16.70 4.07 3.52
C ASP A 46 -15.77 2.95 3.06
N LEU A 47 -14.68 3.31 2.38
CA LEU A 47 -13.67 2.40 1.89
C LEU A 47 -12.39 2.56 2.69
N LYS A 48 -11.90 1.46 3.25
CA LYS A 48 -10.63 1.41 3.98
C LYS A 48 -9.49 1.16 3.01
N ILE A 49 -8.47 2.00 3.05
CA ILE A 49 -7.33 1.95 2.14
C ILE A 49 -6.05 1.70 2.92
N GLU A 50 -5.28 0.74 2.48
CA GLU A 50 -3.94 0.41 2.98
C GLU A 50 -2.89 0.73 1.93
N ILE A 51 -1.79 1.36 2.35
CA ILE A 51 -0.67 1.71 1.46
C ILE A 51 0.50 0.79 1.74
N GLY A 52 0.94 0.06 0.74
CA GLY A 52 2.16 -0.74 0.77
C GLY A 52 3.27 -0.06 -0.02
N THR A 53 4.38 0.27 0.63
CA THR A 53 5.51 0.94 -0.02
C THR A 53 6.76 0.11 0.16
N GLN A 54 7.50 -0.10 -0.93
CA GLN A 54 8.78 -0.77 -0.93
C GLN A 54 9.90 0.18 -1.38
N ASN A 55 11.12 -0.09 -0.91
CA ASN A 55 12.29 0.55 -1.46
C ASN A 55 12.54 0.06 -2.90
N TYR A 56 12.79 0.98 -3.82
CA TYR A 56 13.01 0.67 -5.22
C TYR A 56 14.19 -0.29 -5.43
N GLN A 57 15.30 -0.07 -4.73
CA GLN A 57 16.48 -0.94 -4.84
C GLN A 57 16.19 -2.37 -4.38
N TYR A 58 15.42 -2.51 -3.30
CA TYR A 58 15.00 -3.83 -2.84
C TYR A 58 14.11 -4.53 -3.88
N TYR A 59 13.15 -3.78 -4.43
CA TYR A 59 12.24 -4.28 -5.46
C TYR A 59 12.99 -4.77 -6.71
N GLU A 60 13.97 -3.99 -7.18
CA GLU A 60 14.80 -4.36 -8.33
C GLU A 60 15.74 -5.54 -8.05
N ALA A 61 16.15 -5.72 -6.80
CA ALA A 61 17.01 -6.83 -6.38
C ALA A 61 16.29 -8.16 -6.14
N LEU A 62 14.96 -8.18 -6.29
CA LEU A 62 14.18 -9.40 -6.11
C LEU A 62 14.63 -10.51 -7.10
N ARG A 63 14.57 -11.75 -6.63
CA ARG A 63 14.85 -12.92 -7.47
C ARG A 63 13.90 -12.95 -8.65
N LEU A 64 14.29 -13.63 -9.71
CA LEU A 64 13.52 -13.70 -10.96
C LEU A 64 12.06 -14.14 -10.75
N ASP A 65 11.84 -15.11 -9.85
CA ASP A 65 10.49 -15.59 -9.50
C ASP A 65 9.65 -14.59 -8.70
N ARG A 66 10.27 -13.50 -8.23
CA ARG A 66 9.62 -12.42 -7.49
C ARG A 66 9.64 -11.08 -8.21
N LYS A 67 10.23 -11.00 -9.40
CA LYS A 67 10.27 -9.75 -10.16
C LYS A 67 8.88 -9.19 -10.41
N GLY A 68 8.72 -7.91 -10.16
CA GLY A 68 7.44 -7.22 -10.34
C GLY A 68 6.42 -7.51 -9.24
N THR A 69 6.80 -8.08 -8.11
CA THR A 69 5.87 -8.34 -7.01
C THR A 69 5.98 -7.29 -5.90
N HIS A 70 4.82 -6.92 -5.36
CA HIS A 70 4.70 -6.18 -4.12
C HIS A 70 4.34 -7.14 -2.98
N HIS A 71 4.83 -6.85 -1.79
CA HIS A 71 4.52 -7.66 -0.63
C HIS A 71 3.69 -6.89 0.40
N TYR A 72 2.84 -7.62 1.09
CA TYR A 72 2.11 -7.18 2.27
C TYR A 72 2.36 -8.17 3.40
N ARG A 73 2.73 -7.68 4.56
CA ARG A 73 3.11 -8.53 5.68
C ARG A 73 1.89 -9.28 6.24
N LYS A 74 1.98 -10.60 6.26
CA LYS A 74 0.99 -11.44 6.91
C LYS A 74 1.09 -11.28 8.43
N ALA A 75 -0.04 -11.14 9.11
CA ALA A 75 -0.06 -11.14 10.56
C ALA A 75 0.47 -12.47 11.11
N ARG A 76 1.30 -12.39 12.16
CA ARG A 76 1.96 -13.56 12.76
C ARG A 76 1.02 -14.51 13.49
N GLU A 77 -0.21 -14.10 13.73
CA GLU A 77 -1.16 -14.89 14.50
C GLU A 77 -1.60 -16.15 13.75
N LYS A 78 -1.70 -17.22 14.50
CA LYS A 78 -2.27 -18.48 14.02
C LYS A 78 -3.76 -18.27 13.73
N GLN A 79 -4.09 -18.04 12.49
CA GLN A 79 -5.47 -17.87 12.07
C GLN A 79 -5.90 -19.05 11.20
N SER A 80 -7.13 -19.48 11.40
CA SER A 80 -7.75 -20.55 10.59
C SER A 80 -7.93 -20.13 9.13
N ASP A 81 -8.15 -18.83 8.88
CA ASP A 81 -8.25 -18.27 7.54
C ASP A 81 -6.98 -17.46 7.23
N PRO A 82 -6.15 -17.89 6.27
CA PRO A 82 -4.92 -17.20 5.91
C PRO A 82 -5.16 -15.81 5.30
N LEU A 83 -6.36 -15.53 4.81
CA LEU A 83 -6.71 -14.24 4.19
C LEU A 83 -7.39 -13.26 5.16
N LYS A 84 -7.70 -13.68 6.38
CA LYS A 84 -8.33 -12.84 7.39
C LYS A 84 -7.56 -11.54 7.72
N PRO A 85 -6.21 -11.50 7.69
CA PRO A 85 -5.50 -10.24 7.89
C PRO A 85 -5.71 -9.18 6.82
N LEU A 86 -6.28 -9.53 5.67
CA LEU A 86 -6.60 -8.59 4.60
C LEU A 86 -7.92 -7.88 4.91
N GLN A 87 -7.86 -6.83 5.74
CA GLN A 87 -9.05 -6.14 6.26
C GLN A 87 -9.35 -4.80 5.59
N ALA A 88 -8.44 -4.26 4.80
CA ALA A 88 -8.73 -3.09 3.97
C ALA A 88 -9.59 -3.47 2.77
N ASP A 89 -10.29 -2.50 2.21
CA ASP A 89 -11.11 -2.68 1.00
C ASP A 89 -10.28 -2.49 -0.28
N ILE A 90 -9.28 -1.62 -0.19
CA ILE A 90 -8.38 -1.25 -1.30
C ILE A 90 -6.94 -1.26 -0.79
N TYR A 91 -6.05 -1.82 -1.61
CA TYR A 91 -4.61 -1.80 -1.41
C TYR A 91 -3.94 -0.99 -2.52
N VAL A 92 -3.08 -0.07 -2.14
CA VAL A 92 -2.29 0.76 -3.06
C VAL A 92 -0.83 0.43 -2.84
N PHE A 93 -0.11 0.14 -3.92
CA PHE A 93 1.30 -0.23 -3.86
C PHE A 93 2.18 0.80 -4.54
N GLY A 94 3.25 1.17 -3.87
CA GLY A 94 4.20 2.15 -4.34
C GLY A 94 5.64 1.74 -4.13
N LEU A 95 6.51 2.44 -4.82
CA LEU A 95 7.96 2.34 -4.72
C LEU A 95 8.51 3.69 -4.30
N THR A 96 9.46 3.69 -3.41
CA THR A 96 10.17 4.90 -3.02
C THR A 96 11.66 4.77 -3.26
N ASP A 97 12.25 5.84 -3.71
CA ASP A 97 13.68 5.99 -3.86
C ASP A 97 14.21 6.81 -2.69
N GLN A 98 15.19 6.27 -1.99
CA GLN A 98 15.74 6.88 -0.78
C GLN A 98 17.26 6.89 -0.86
N PHE A 99 17.85 8.08 -0.88
CA PHE A 99 19.29 8.30 -0.85
C PHE A 99 19.69 9.02 0.44
N ASP A 100 20.65 8.47 1.19
CA ASP A 100 21.23 9.08 2.41
C ASP A 100 20.20 9.64 3.39
N GLY A 101 19.04 9.00 3.51
CA GLY A 101 17.95 9.45 4.36
C GLY A 101 16.96 10.41 3.68
N ASP A 102 17.31 10.97 2.54
CA ASP A 102 16.41 11.80 1.74
C ASP A 102 15.56 10.94 0.81
N ILE A 103 14.36 11.43 0.53
CA ILE A 103 13.43 10.75 -0.32
C ILE A 103 13.28 11.52 -1.62
N ALA A 104 13.67 10.90 -2.71
CA ALA A 104 13.61 11.54 -4.02
C ALA A 104 12.17 11.59 -4.55
N GLN A 105 11.46 10.48 -4.50
CA GLN A 105 10.08 10.38 -5.00
C GLN A 105 9.38 9.10 -4.55
N VAL A 106 8.05 9.11 -4.69
CA VAL A 106 7.22 7.90 -4.58
C VAL A 106 6.54 7.68 -5.92
N ILE A 107 6.64 6.46 -6.43
CA ILE A 107 5.94 6.02 -7.64
C ILE A 107 4.87 5.03 -7.23
N PHE A 108 3.62 5.35 -7.48
CA PHE A 108 2.53 4.40 -7.26
C PHE A 108 2.40 3.47 -8.46
N GLU A 109 2.67 2.19 -8.23
CA GLU A 109 2.55 1.15 -9.26
C GLU A 109 1.10 0.84 -9.61
N GLY A 110 0.21 0.99 -8.64
CA GLY A 110 -1.20 0.79 -8.87
C GLY A 110 -1.99 0.43 -7.62
N TRP A 111 -3.23 0.06 -7.82
CA TRP A 111 -4.18 -0.28 -6.76
C TRP A 111 -4.97 -1.54 -7.10
N ILE A 112 -5.54 -2.15 -6.09
CA ILE A 112 -6.30 -3.39 -6.24
C ILE A 112 -7.38 -3.46 -5.14
N THR A 113 -8.55 -3.99 -5.49
CA THR A 113 -9.57 -4.30 -4.48
C THR A 113 -9.16 -5.51 -3.65
N VAL A 114 -9.71 -5.63 -2.44
CA VAL A 114 -9.42 -6.78 -1.59
C VAL A 114 -9.87 -8.10 -2.22
N GLU A 115 -10.97 -8.09 -2.95
CA GLU A 115 -11.48 -9.27 -3.66
C GLU A 115 -10.48 -9.77 -4.70
N ASP A 116 -9.96 -8.87 -5.53
CA ASP A 116 -8.96 -9.20 -6.54
C ASP A 116 -7.61 -9.55 -5.91
N PHE A 117 -7.25 -8.89 -4.82
CA PHE A 117 -6.05 -9.22 -4.08
C PHE A 117 -6.09 -10.67 -3.57
N ARG A 118 -7.19 -11.06 -2.94
CA ARG A 118 -7.40 -12.45 -2.47
C ARG A 118 -7.34 -13.46 -3.59
N LYS A 119 -7.87 -13.10 -4.75
CA LYS A 119 -7.92 -13.98 -5.92
C LYS A 119 -6.55 -14.24 -6.54
N HIS A 120 -5.67 -13.23 -6.55
CA HIS A 120 -4.41 -13.27 -7.30
C HIS A 120 -3.16 -13.32 -6.42
N CYS A 121 -3.26 -13.03 -5.14
CA CYS A 121 -2.11 -13.09 -4.25
C CYS A 121 -1.64 -14.52 -4.03
N PHE A 122 -0.38 -14.64 -3.67
CA PHE A 122 0.17 -15.88 -3.16
C PHE A 122 0.93 -15.61 -1.85
N VAL A 123 1.09 -16.63 -1.04
CA VAL A 123 1.76 -16.54 0.26
C VAL A 123 3.08 -17.29 0.17
N ASP A 124 4.15 -16.63 0.58
CA ASP A 124 5.46 -17.25 0.69
C ASP A 124 6.29 -16.55 1.76
N LYS A 125 7.40 -17.19 2.14
CA LYS A 125 8.31 -16.65 3.14
C LYS A 125 8.95 -15.36 2.65
N ALA A 126 9.13 -14.41 3.58
CA ALA A 126 9.93 -13.23 3.32
C ALA A 126 11.36 -13.63 2.92
N LEU A 127 11.98 -12.86 2.04
CA LEU A 127 13.35 -13.10 1.59
C LEU A 127 14.36 -13.05 2.74
N ARG A 128 14.04 -12.29 3.77
CA ARG A 128 14.84 -12.19 5.01
C ARG A 128 13.91 -12.39 6.20
N GLY A 129 13.95 -13.57 6.79
CA GLY A 129 13.16 -13.87 7.97
C GLY A 129 12.34 -15.16 7.84
N THR A 130 11.60 -15.45 8.90
CA THR A 130 10.81 -16.70 9.04
C THR A 130 9.32 -16.48 8.87
N HIS A 131 8.88 -15.23 8.72
CA HIS A 131 7.46 -14.90 8.57
C HIS A 131 7.01 -14.99 7.11
N ASP A 132 5.73 -15.25 6.91
CA ASP A 132 5.09 -15.25 5.60
C ASP A 132 4.64 -13.85 5.21
N ASN A 133 4.70 -13.56 3.91
CA ASN A 133 4.11 -12.39 3.29
C ASN A 133 3.09 -12.78 2.23
N TYR A 134 2.13 -11.89 1.98
CA TYR A 134 1.35 -11.91 0.76
C TYR A 134 2.15 -11.26 -0.35
N TYR A 135 2.10 -11.82 -1.54
CA TYR A 135 2.74 -11.26 -2.74
C TYR A 135 1.69 -11.08 -3.82
N ILE A 136 1.76 -9.96 -4.51
CA ILE A 136 0.93 -9.66 -5.68
C ILE A 136 1.81 -9.15 -6.81
N HIS A 137 1.67 -9.73 -8.01
CA HIS A 137 2.39 -9.23 -9.17
C HIS A 137 1.75 -7.95 -9.69
N LYS A 138 2.57 -6.99 -10.11
CA LYS A 138 2.12 -5.68 -10.60
C LYS A 138 1.14 -5.75 -11.77
N SER A 139 1.16 -6.84 -12.56
CA SER A 139 0.22 -7.05 -13.66
C SER A 139 -1.24 -7.12 -13.24
N HIS A 140 -1.52 -7.39 -11.96
CA HIS A 140 -2.87 -7.42 -11.40
C HIS A 140 -3.31 -6.07 -10.84
N LEU A 141 -2.42 -5.08 -10.79
CA LEU A 141 -2.73 -3.76 -10.28
C LEU A 141 -3.39 -2.90 -11.37
N LYS A 142 -4.36 -2.12 -10.96
CA LYS A 142 -5.01 -1.11 -11.79
C LYS A 142 -4.19 0.18 -11.72
N ASP A 143 -4.20 0.97 -12.79
CA ASP A 143 -3.50 2.24 -12.89
C ASP A 143 -4.04 3.26 -11.86
N MET A 144 -3.14 4.01 -11.22
CA MET A 144 -3.52 5.04 -10.25
C MET A 144 -4.36 6.17 -10.86
N LEU A 145 -4.17 6.52 -12.13
CA LEU A 145 -5.03 7.50 -12.79
C LEU A 145 -6.48 7.04 -12.85
N GLN A 146 -6.72 5.73 -13.01
CA GLN A 146 -8.06 5.15 -12.95
C GLN A 146 -8.66 5.31 -11.55
N PHE A 147 -7.88 5.13 -10.50
CA PHE A 147 -8.32 5.36 -9.12
C PHE A 147 -8.76 6.82 -8.93
N LEU A 148 -7.90 7.75 -9.30
CA LEU A 148 -8.17 9.18 -9.16
C LEU A 148 -9.40 9.61 -9.95
N TRP A 149 -9.58 9.10 -11.15
CA TRP A 149 -10.75 9.38 -11.96
C TRP A 149 -12.03 8.78 -11.38
N GLN A 150 -11.98 7.51 -10.97
CA GLN A 150 -13.14 6.80 -10.41
C GLN A 150 -13.68 7.47 -9.15
N TYR A 151 -12.80 7.95 -8.29
CA TYR A 151 -13.14 8.56 -7.00
C TYR A 151 -12.98 10.08 -6.96
N ARG A 152 -12.85 10.74 -8.11
CA ARG A 152 -12.56 12.18 -8.21
C ARG A 152 -13.52 13.08 -7.43
N ASN A 153 -14.77 12.70 -7.29
CA ASN A 153 -15.77 13.47 -6.56
C ASN A 153 -15.60 13.44 -5.04
N PHE A 154 -14.78 12.53 -4.53
CA PHE A 154 -14.53 12.32 -3.10
C PHE A 154 -13.10 12.63 -2.70
N LEU A 155 -12.30 13.12 -3.64
CA LEU A 155 -10.89 13.45 -3.45
C LEU A 155 -10.65 14.94 -3.69
N ASP A 156 -9.55 15.46 -3.13
CA ASP A 156 -9.03 16.78 -3.48
C ASP A 156 -7.82 16.62 -4.41
N LEU A 157 -8.03 16.81 -5.70
CA LEU A 157 -7.00 16.68 -6.73
C LEU A 157 -6.40 18.01 -7.17
N SER A 158 -6.67 19.10 -6.47
CA SER A 158 -6.25 20.45 -6.85
C SER A 158 -4.73 20.61 -6.93
N ARG A 159 -3.99 19.81 -6.14
CA ARG A 159 -2.52 19.85 -6.12
C ARG A 159 -1.85 19.06 -7.23
N THR A 160 -2.60 18.23 -7.94
CA THR A 160 -2.03 17.30 -8.93
C THR A 160 -1.88 17.93 -10.31
N GLY A 161 -2.59 19.00 -10.59
CA GLY A 161 -2.73 19.54 -11.95
C GLY A 161 -3.49 18.61 -12.91
N LEU A 162 -4.07 17.51 -12.40
CA LEU A 162 -4.90 16.55 -13.12
C LEU A 162 -6.37 16.93 -12.98
N PHE A 163 -7.12 16.75 -14.06
CA PHE A 163 -8.58 16.99 -14.11
C PHE A 163 -8.98 18.44 -13.81
#